data_f06eaa8df82b1a9901cccd853994ec30
#
_entry.id   f06eaa8df82b1a9901cccd853994ec30
#
_cell.length_a   1.000
_cell.length_b   1.000
_cell.length_c   1.000
_cell.angle_alpha   90.00
_cell.angle_beta   90.00
_cell.angle_gamma   90.00
#
_symmetry.space_group_name_H-M   'P 1'
#
loop_
_entity.id
_entity.type
_entity.pdbx_description
1 polymer ?
#
loop_
_entity_poly.entity_id
_entity_poly.type
_entity_poly.pdbx_seq_one_letter_code
_entity_poly.pdbx_strand_id
1 'polypeptide(L)'
;MKTSYHHGDLANSLVAATVSLLETRGLDQLSLREVAREAGVSHAAPAHHFGDKSGLLTAVAIEGYQLLTKALLASQTPEGRSPDQRLLDAGYAYIQFALSHTAHFEVMFRPALTNSENPEYIASSLAAKEVLETRIRNFLLQQS
;
A
#
# COMPACT_ATOMS: atom_id res chain seq x y z
N MET A 1 27.51 -5.90 -15.82
CA MET A 1 26.09 -6.22 -16.04
C MET A 1 25.34 -6.72 -14.79
N LYS A 2 25.84 -6.44 -13.58
CA LYS A 2 25.20 -6.91 -12.34
C LYS A 2 24.61 -5.79 -11.45
N THR A 3 24.60 -4.54 -11.89
CA THR A 3 24.28 -3.38 -11.04
C THR A 3 22.83 -2.91 -11.10
N SER A 4 22.03 -3.24 -12.10
CA SER A 4 20.63 -2.78 -12.17
C SER A 4 19.63 -3.71 -11.47
N TYR A 5 19.99 -4.98 -11.30
CA TYR A 5 19.13 -5.96 -10.63
C TYR A 5 19.07 -5.78 -9.10
N HIS A 6 20.13 -5.20 -8.53
CA HIS A 6 20.25 -5.03 -7.07
C HIS A 6 19.47 -3.83 -6.48
N HIS A 7 19.21 -2.77 -7.25
CA HIS A 7 18.56 -1.57 -6.72
C HIS A 7 17.06 -1.75 -6.48
N GLY A 8 16.33 -2.37 -7.41
CA GLY A 8 14.91 -2.67 -7.24
C GLY A 8 14.66 -3.72 -6.16
N ASP A 9 15.52 -4.72 -6.09
CA ASP A 9 15.47 -5.79 -5.11
C ASP A 9 15.76 -5.26 -3.69
N LEU A 10 16.73 -4.36 -3.55
CA LEU A 10 17.05 -3.73 -2.27
C LEU A 10 15.92 -2.84 -1.75
N ALA A 11 15.30 -2.01 -2.60
CA ALA A 11 14.16 -1.20 -2.24
C ALA A 11 12.99 -2.07 -1.75
N ASN A 12 12.67 -3.14 -2.47
CA ASN A 12 11.62 -4.10 -2.10
C ASN A 12 11.95 -4.81 -0.79
N SER A 13 13.22 -5.19 -0.57
CA SER A 13 13.66 -5.82 0.68
C SER A 13 13.51 -4.88 1.87
N LEU A 14 13.80 -3.59 1.69
CA LEU A 14 13.65 -2.57 2.74
C LEU A 14 12.17 -2.33 3.08
N VAL A 15 11.30 -2.29 2.08
CA VAL A 15 9.85 -2.18 2.30
C VAL A 15 9.31 -3.42 3.03
N ALA A 16 9.70 -4.62 2.60
CA ALA A 16 9.29 -5.87 3.25
C ALA A 16 9.77 -5.93 4.71
N ALA A 17 11.00 -5.53 4.99
CA ALA A 17 11.53 -5.46 6.35
C ALA A 17 10.76 -4.46 7.21
N THR A 18 10.37 -3.32 6.64
CA THR A 18 9.55 -2.32 7.32
C THR A 18 8.19 -2.88 7.70
N VAL A 19 7.51 -3.52 6.76
CA VAL A 19 6.19 -4.17 7.00
C VAL A 19 6.31 -5.21 8.12
N SER A 20 7.32 -6.07 8.08
CA SER A 20 7.59 -7.07 9.12
C SER A 20 7.78 -6.44 10.51
N LEU A 21 8.55 -5.37 10.60
CA LEU A 21 8.78 -4.66 11.87
C LEU A 21 7.51 -3.95 12.37
N LEU A 22 6.72 -3.37 11.48
CA LEU A 22 5.42 -2.78 11.85
C LEU A 22 4.48 -3.83 12.43
N GLU A 23 4.42 -5.01 11.86
CA GLU A 23 3.59 -6.12 12.34
C GLU A 23 4.03 -6.67 13.70
N THR A 24 5.35 -6.71 13.95
CA THR A 24 5.91 -7.34 15.15
C THR A 24 6.16 -6.38 16.29
N ARG A 25 6.53 -5.13 16.01
CA ARG A 25 6.95 -4.15 17.01
C ARG A 25 6.13 -2.86 17.02
N GLY A 26 5.37 -2.61 15.97
CA GLY A 26 4.57 -1.41 15.83
C GLY A 26 5.36 -0.19 15.36
N LEU A 27 4.61 0.88 15.07
CA LEU A 27 5.13 2.11 14.46
C LEU A 27 6.08 2.88 15.38
N ASP A 28 5.81 2.91 16.67
CA ASP A 28 6.58 3.70 17.63
C ASP A 28 8.04 3.25 17.78
N GLN A 29 8.29 1.97 17.53
CA GLN A 29 9.64 1.39 17.63
C GLN A 29 10.37 1.30 16.29
N LEU A 30 9.74 1.75 15.21
CA LEU A 30 10.34 1.70 13.87
C LEU A 30 11.43 2.76 13.73
N SER A 31 12.63 2.32 13.29
CA SER A 31 13.73 3.20 12.89
C SER A 31 14.40 2.69 11.63
N LEU A 32 15.06 3.58 10.89
CA LEU A 32 15.82 3.19 9.69
C LEU A 32 16.91 2.17 10.02
N ARG A 33 17.53 2.30 11.20
CA ARG A 33 18.56 1.37 11.67
C ARG A 33 18.01 -0.05 11.88
N GLU A 34 16.85 -0.16 12.50
CA GLU A 34 16.18 -1.45 12.69
C GLU A 34 15.77 -2.08 11.34
N VAL A 35 15.29 -1.26 10.41
CA VAL A 35 14.94 -1.71 9.05
C VAL A 35 16.18 -2.24 8.33
N ALA A 36 17.32 -1.55 8.39
CA ALA A 36 18.57 -2.02 7.80
C ALA A 36 19.01 -3.35 8.41
N ARG A 37 18.89 -3.49 9.71
CA ARG A 37 19.22 -4.73 10.43
C ARG A 37 18.33 -5.88 9.99
N GLU A 38 17.02 -5.67 9.95
CA GLU A 38 16.04 -6.67 9.53
C GLU A 38 16.26 -7.11 8.07
N ALA A 39 16.59 -6.16 7.19
CA ALA A 39 16.87 -6.46 5.78
C ALA A 39 18.27 -7.05 5.53
N GLY A 40 19.14 -7.05 6.52
CA GLY A 40 20.52 -7.55 6.38
C GLY A 40 21.40 -6.68 5.48
N VAL A 41 21.18 -5.36 5.49
CA VAL A 41 21.90 -4.39 4.65
C VAL A 41 22.64 -3.37 5.50
N SER A 42 23.47 -2.52 4.84
CA SER A 42 24.19 -1.45 5.54
C SER A 42 23.23 -0.46 6.20
N HIS A 43 23.65 0.13 7.34
CA HIS A 43 22.84 1.12 8.06
C HIS A 43 22.52 2.37 7.23
N ALA A 44 23.33 2.67 6.21
CA ALA A 44 23.13 3.81 5.32
C ALA A 44 22.11 3.52 4.20
N ALA A 45 21.84 2.26 3.89
CA ALA A 45 20.99 1.88 2.76
C ALA A 45 19.56 2.44 2.82
N PRO A 46 18.83 2.37 3.97
CA PRO A 46 17.49 2.93 4.02
C PRO A 46 17.43 4.43 3.73
N ALA A 47 18.33 5.21 4.32
CA ALA A 47 18.40 6.66 4.09
C ALA A 47 18.83 6.98 2.66
N HIS A 48 19.74 6.20 2.08
CA HIS A 48 20.18 6.37 0.70
C HIS A 48 19.00 6.15 -0.30
N HIS A 49 18.15 5.16 -0.06
CA HIS A 49 17.03 4.85 -0.95
C HIS A 49 15.80 5.73 -0.73
N PHE A 50 15.46 6.02 0.52
CA PHE A 50 14.19 6.65 0.89
C PHE A 50 14.33 8.01 1.55
N GLY A 51 15.54 8.46 1.83
CA GLY A 51 15.83 9.73 2.47
C GLY A 51 15.67 9.68 3.99
N ASP A 52 14.46 9.47 4.46
CA ASP A 52 14.13 9.44 5.87
C ASP A 52 13.01 8.40 6.16
N LYS A 53 12.58 8.34 7.41
CA LYS A 53 11.49 7.46 7.85
C LYS A 53 10.19 7.75 7.11
N SER A 54 9.88 9.03 6.87
CA SER A 54 8.69 9.43 6.11
C SER A 54 8.74 8.90 4.67
N GLY A 55 9.89 9.00 4.00
CA GLY A 55 10.08 8.45 2.65
C GLY A 55 9.89 6.94 2.61
N LEU A 56 10.41 6.23 3.60
CA LEU A 56 10.23 4.78 3.72
C LEU A 56 8.76 4.40 3.96
N LEU A 57 8.08 5.08 4.87
CA LEU A 57 6.66 4.86 5.13
C LEU A 57 5.77 5.24 3.94
N THR A 58 6.17 6.25 3.16
CA THR A 58 5.52 6.57 1.89
C THR A 58 5.58 5.40 0.91
N ALA A 59 6.73 4.72 0.81
CA ALA A 59 6.88 3.53 -0.03
C ALA A 59 5.97 2.39 0.44
N VAL A 60 5.83 2.19 1.75
CA VAL A 60 4.87 1.21 2.32
C VAL A 60 3.43 1.57 1.95
N ALA A 61 3.05 2.84 2.06
CA ALA A 61 1.71 3.30 1.69
C ALA A 61 1.42 3.10 0.19
N ILE A 62 2.39 3.41 -0.68
CA ILE A 62 2.28 3.20 -2.13
C ILE A 62 2.02 1.72 -2.43
N GLU A 63 2.82 0.82 -1.86
CA GLU A 63 2.62 -0.63 -2.00
C GLU A 63 1.22 -1.04 -1.50
N GLY A 64 0.78 -0.50 -0.36
CA GLY A 64 -0.53 -0.76 0.20
C GLY A 64 -1.67 -0.34 -0.74
N TYR A 65 -1.60 0.85 -1.34
CA TYR A 65 -2.60 1.30 -2.33
C TYR A 65 -2.60 0.45 -3.59
N GLN A 66 -1.43 0.02 -4.06
CA GLN A 66 -1.31 -0.89 -5.20
C GLN A 66 -1.94 -2.26 -4.90
N LEU A 67 -1.69 -2.81 -3.72
CA LEU A 67 -2.30 -4.07 -3.26
C LEU A 67 -3.81 -3.95 -3.10
N LEU A 68 -4.29 -2.82 -2.55
CA LEU A 68 -5.72 -2.54 -2.42
C LEU A 68 -6.39 -2.46 -3.79
N THR A 69 -5.81 -1.71 -4.73
CA THR A 69 -6.32 -1.61 -6.10
C THR A 69 -6.42 -2.99 -6.75
N LYS A 70 -5.38 -3.81 -6.61
CA LYS A 70 -5.36 -5.19 -7.12
C LYS A 70 -6.48 -6.04 -6.51
N ALA A 71 -6.68 -5.95 -5.20
CA ALA A 71 -7.75 -6.68 -4.50
C ALA A 71 -9.14 -6.24 -4.95
N LEU A 72 -9.35 -4.93 -5.11
CA LEU A 72 -10.62 -4.37 -5.59
C LEU A 72 -10.92 -4.77 -7.04
N LEU A 73 -9.92 -4.77 -7.91
CA LEU A 73 -10.05 -5.21 -9.30
C LEU A 73 -10.28 -6.72 -9.39
N ALA A 74 -9.64 -7.52 -8.56
CA ALA A 74 -9.84 -8.97 -8.50
C ALA A 74 -11.25 -9.34 -8.01
N SER A 75 -11.92 -8.47 -7.26
CA SER A 75 -13.31 -8.63 -6.84
C SER A 75 -14.33 -8.38 -7.98
N GLN A 76 -13.84 -8.05 -9.18
CA GLN A 76 -14.66 -8.00 -10.38
C GLN A 76 -15.10 -9.41 -10.74
N THR A 77 -16.32 -9.69 -10.37
CA THR A 77 -16.94 -11.00 -10.53
C THR A 77 -17.52 -11.18 -11.94
N PRO A 78 -17.86 -12.44 -12.30
CA PRO A 78 -18.33 -12.82 -13.63
C PRO A 78 -19.48 -11.95 -14.17
N GLU A 79 -19.62 -11.96 -15.46
CA GLU A 79 -20.75 -11.33 -16.18
C GLU A 79 -22.09 -11.67 -15.51
N GLY A 80 -22.97 -10.65 -15.32
CA GLY A 80 -24.31 -10.84 -14.76
C GLY A 80 -24.52 -10.36 -13.32
N ARG A 81 -23.46 -9.88 -12.63
CA ARG A 81 -23.63 -9.25 -11.31
C ARG A 81 -24.29 -7.87 -11.42
N SER A 82 -25.29 -7.64 -10.59
CA SER A 82 -25.91 -6.31 -10.46
C SER A 82 -24.95 -5.31 -9.80
N PRO A 83 -25.11 -3.99 -9.98
CA PRO A 83 -24.25 -2.99 -9.34
C PRO A 83 -24.24 -3.02 -7.81
N ASP A 84 -25.35 -3.37 -7.18
CA ASP A 84 -25.40 -3.56 -5.72
C ASP A 84 -24.52 -4.75 -5.28
N GLN A 85 -24.58 -5.87 -6.02
CA GLN A 85 -23.71 -7.02 -5.77
C GLN A 85 -22.23 -6.67 -5.99
N ARG A 86 -21.91 -5.90 -7.05
CA ARG A 86 -20.54 -5.46 -7.32
C ARG A 86 -20.01 -4.51 -6.22
N LEU A 87 -20.87 -3.65 -5.69
CA LEU A 87 -20.51 -2.77 -4.58
C LEU A 87 -20.24 -3.58 -3.30
N LEU A 88 -21.07 -4.57 -3.00
CA LEU A 88 -20.86 -5.48 -1.88
C LEU A 88 -19.54 -6.26 -2.01
N ASP A 89 -19.26 -6.79 -3.20
CA ASP A 89 -18.01 -7.52 -3.48
C ASP A 89 -16.78 -6.62 -3.26
N ALA A 90 -16.83 -5.36 -3.70
CA ALA A 90 -15.77 -4.39 -3.47
C ALA A 90 -15.61 -4.06 -1.98
N GLY A 91 -16.70 -3.88 -1.26
CA GLY A 91 -16.69 -3.65 0.19
C GLY A 91 -16.07 -4.83 0.95
N TYR A 92 -16.44 -6.05 0.57
CA TYR A 92 -15.85 -7.26 1.14
C TYR A 92 -14.35 -7.34 0.88
N ALA A 93 -13.93 -7.10 -0.37
CA ALA A 93 -12.50 -7.10 -0.74
C ALA A 93 -11.70 -6.06 0.04
N TYR A 94 -12.28 -4.87 0.25
CA TYR A 94 -11.67 -3.81 1.06
C TYR A 94 -11.47 -4.24 2.51
N ILE A 95 -12.48 -4.84 3.13
CA ILE A 95 -12.39 -5.33 4.51
C ILE A 95 -11.36 -6.46 4.61
N GLN A 96 -11.37 -7.40 3.68
CA GLN A 96 -10.38 -8.49 3.65
C GLN A 96 -8.96 -7.95 3.50
N PHE A 97 -8.75 -6.93 2.67
CA PHE A 97 -7.47 -6.26 2.53
C PHE A 97 -7.04 -5.64 3.86
N ALA A 98 -7.90 -4.88 4.53
CA ALA A 98 -7.59 -4.24 5.81
C ALA A 98 -7.18 -5.26 6.88
N LEU A 99 -7.85 -6.42 6.91
CA LEU A 99 -7.56 -7.48 7.88
C LEU A 99 -6.27 -8.26 7.57
N SER A 100 -5.94 -8.43 6.28
CA SER A 100 -4.74 -9.20 5.88
C SER A 100 -3.49 -8.34 5.70
N HIS A 101 -3.64 -7.01 5.58
CA HIS A 101 -2.53 -6.06 5.37
C HIS A 101 -2.58 -4.94 6.42
N THR A 102 -2.65 -5.30 7.69
CA THR A 102 -2.84 -4.35 8.80
C THR A 102 -1.73 -3.31 8.89
N ALA A 103 -0.47 -3.69 8.66
CA ALA A 103 0.66 -2.77 8.67
C ALA A 103 0.56 -1.72 7.55
N HIS A 104 0.27 -2.16 6.32
CA HIS A 104 0.05 -1.25 5.21
C HIS A 104 -1.14 -0.33 5.48
N PHE A 105 -2.27 -0.89 5.91
CA PHE A 105 -3.49 -0.14 6.19
C PHE A 105 -3.27 0.95 7.23
N GLU A 106 -2.52 0.65 8.29
CA GLU A 106 -2.19 1.63 9.32
C GLU A 106 -1.45 2.85 8.74
N VAL A 107 -0.46 2.63 7.87
CA VAL A 107 0.34 3.70 7.29
C VAL A 107 -0.43 4.47 6.19
N MET A 108 -1.21 3.76 5.36
CA MET A 108 -1.96 4.34 4.24
C MET A 108 -2.88 5.50 4.66
N PHE A 109 -3.51 5.40 5.81
CA PHE A 109 -4.51 6.35 6.28
C PHE A 109 -3.99 7.30 7.37
N ARG A 110 -2.67 7.43 7.49
CA ARG A 110 -2.02 8.40 8.39
C ARG A 110 -1.14 9.38 7.59
N PRO A 111 -1.74 10.41 6.98
CA PRO A 111 -1.00 11.35 6.12
C PRO A 111 0.15 12.07 6.83
N ALA A 112 0.06 12.23 8.16
CA ALA A 112 1.15 12.82 8.96
C ALA A 112 2.44 12.00 8.95
N LEU A 113 2.38 10.72 8.60
CA LEU A 113 3.53 9.81 8.57
C LEU A 113 4.20 9.73 7.20
N THR A 114 3.53 10.20 6.17
CA THR A 114 3.93 10.01 4.77
C THR A 114 4.11 11.34 4.06
N ASN A 115 4.80 11.32 2.94
CA ASN A 115 4.90 12.47 2.04
C ASN A 115 3.73 12.45 1.05
N SER A 116 2.67 13.17 1.37
CA SER A 116 1.45 13.27 0.55
C SER A 116 1.64 14.01 -0.78
N GLU A 117 2.78 14.68 -0.98
CA GLU A 117 3.12 15.35 -2.24
C GLU A 117 3.90 14.46 -3.20
N ASN A 118 4.30 13.27 -2.76
CA ASN A 118 4.99 12.31 -3.63
C ASN A 118 4.08 11.92 -4.80
N PRO A 119 4.53 12.08 -6.07
CA PRO A 119 3.68 11.82 -7.25
C PRO A 119 3.18 10.38 -7.34
N GLU A 120 3.98 9.41 -6.95
CA GLU A 120 3.60 8.00 -6.97
C GLU A 120 2.58 7.67 -5.87
N TYR A 121 2.71 8.29 -4.69
CA TYR A 121 1.72 8.22 -3.63
C TYR A 121 0.36 8.75 -4.10
N ILE A 122 0.35 9.93 -4.72
CA ILE A 122 -0.86 10.55 -5.27
C ILE A 122 -1.49 9.62 -6.31
N ALA A 123 -0.71 9.14 -7.28
CA ALA A 123 -1.20 8.28 -8.36
C ALA A 123 -1.79 6.97 -7.81
N SER A 124 -1.11 6.29 -6.90
CA SER A 124 -1.55 5.01 -6.35
C SER A 124 -2.79 5.15 -5.46
N SER A 125 -2.86 6.20 -4.65
CA SER A 125 -4.04 6.47 -3.81
C SER A 125 -5.27 6.83 -4.64
N LEU A 126 -5.10 7.65 -5.69
CA LEU A 126 -6.18 8.00 -6.61
C LEU A 126 -6.68 6.78 -7.39
N ALA A 127 -5.80 5.88 -7.82
CA ALA A 127 -6.19 4.66 -8.52
C ALA A 127 -7.11 3.79 -7.67
N ALA A 128 -6.78 3.57 -6.41
CA ALA A 128 -7.63 2.83 -5.48
C ALA A 128 -8.97 3.52 -5.24
N LYS A 129 -8.94 4.83 -5.02
CA LYS A 129 -10.15 5.65 -4.83
C LYS A 129 -11.08 5.58 -6.04
N GLU A 130 -10.54 5.69 -7.25
CA GLU A 130 -11.31 5.65 -8.49
C GLU A 130 -12.09 4.33 -8.66
N VAL A 131 -11.49 3.20 -8.30
CA VAL A 131 -12.19 1.90 -8.35
C VAL A 131 -13.42 1.91 -7.44
N LEU A 132 -13.27 2.39 -6.21
CA LEU A 132 -14.38 2.47 -5.25
C LEU A 132 -15.45 3.47 -5.70
N GLU A 133 -15.05 4.66 -6.11
CA GLU A 133 -15.99 5.69 -6.59
C GLU A 133 -16.80 5.22 -7.80
N THR A 134 -16.17 4.52 -8.72
CA THR A 134 -16.87 3.96 -9.90
C THR A 134 -17.93 2.96 -9.48
N ARG A 135 -17.65 2.11 -8.49
CA ARG A 135 -18.63 1.15 -7.97
C ARG A 135 -19.81 1.84 -7.31
N ILE A 136 -19.54 2.84 -6.48
CA ILE A 136 -20.58 3.63 -5.80
C ILE A 136 -21.43 4.37 -6.84
N ARG A 137 -20.80 5.03 -7.81
CA ARG A 137 -21.50 5.77 -8.85
C ARG A 137 -22.42 4.87 -9.67
N ASN A 138 -21.94 3.71 -10.08
CA ASN A 138 -22.74 2.74 -10.85
C ASN A 138 -23.95 2.22 -10.04
N PHE A 139 -23.75 2.01 -8.73
CA PHE A 139 -24.85 1.65 -7.83
C PHE A 139 -25.90 2.77 -7.76
N LEU A 140 -25.48 4.01 -7.54
CA LEU A 140 -26.41 5.15 -7.44
C LEU A 140 -27.19 5.40 -8.72
N LEU A 141 -26.56 5.25 -9.89
CA LEU A 141 -27.22 5.44 -11.19
C LEU A 141 -28.31 4.41 -11.45
N GLN A 142 -28.27 3.23 -10.85
CA GLN A 142 -29.34 2.25 -10.96
C GLN A 142 -30.55 2.53 -10.06
N GLN A 143 -30.36 3.34 -9.01
CA GLN A 143 -31.44 3.73 -8.10
C GLN A 143 -32.29 4.89 -8.64
N SER A 144 -31.84 5.53 -9.71
CA SER A 144 -32.52 6.66 -10.37
C SER A 144 -33.38 6.18 -11.52
#